data_ac8d14c13aea06f9926c94dfa4477e5c
#
_entry.id   ac8d14c13aea06f9926c94dfa4477e5c
#
_cell.length_a   1.000
_cell.length_b   1.000
_cell.length_c   1.000
_cell.angle_alpha   90.00
_cell.angle_beta   90.00
_cell.angle_gamma   90.00
#
_symmetry.space_group_name_H-M   'P 1'
#
loop_
_entity.id
_entity.type
_entity.pdbx_description
1 polymer ?
#
loop_
_entity_poly.entity_id
_entity_poly.type
_entity_poly.pdbx_seq_one_letter_code
_entity_poly.pdbx_strand_id
1 'polypeptide(L)'
;MRLLAPILLFAAVPAVAAPAEQESERAFAWRATRAGKLLPIKEIERRVIPTMKDAQYIGFNLDTESAVYTLKFLREGEVIWVDVDGRSGQVLGRTGR
;
A
#
# COMPACT_ATOMS: atom_id res chain seq x y z
N MET A 1 50.94 -26.57 -11.12
CA MET A 1 50.49 -26.21 -10.97
C MET A 1 49.57 -26.16 -10.62
N ARG A 2 48.86 -25.76 -10.28
CA ARG A 2 48.03 -25.65 -9.75
C ARG A 2 47.11 -25.04 -10.01
N LEU A 3 46.17 -24.95 -9.87
CA LEU A 3 45.28 -24.45 -10.12
C LEU A 3 44.52 -23.98 -9.44
N LEU A 4 43.95 -23.44 -9.33
CA LEU A 4 43.31 -22.89 -8.73
C LEU A 4 42.14 -22.78 -9.00
N ALA A 5 41.28 -22.83 -8.45
CA ALA A 5 40.08 -22.83 -8.60
C ALA A 5 39.52 -21.65 -8.34
N PRO A 6 38.78 -21.20 -8.96
CA PRO A 6 38.28 -20.03 -8.80
C PRO A 6 37.10 -20.15 -8.06
N ILE A 7 36.84 -19.52 -7.31
CA ILE A 7 35.86 -19.53 -6.57
C ILE A 7 34.88 -18.82 -6.91
N LEU A 8 33.90 -19.11 -7.08
CA LEU A 8 32.97 -18.52 -7.44
C LEU A 8 32.12 -18.24 -6.51
N LEU A 9 31.93 -17.35 -6.20
CA LEU A 9 31.26 -16.99 -5.35
C LEU A 9 30.29 -16.28 -5.73
N PHE A 10 29.21 -16.39 -5.48
CA PHE A 10 28.30 -15.64 -5.78
C PHE A 10 27.47 -15.47 -4.85
N ALA A 11 27.24 -14.47 -4.63
CA ALA A 11 26.61 -13.92 -3.86
C ALA A 11 25.35 -13.92 -4.21
N ALA A 12 24.64 -14.49 -3.72
CA ALA A 12 23.42 -14.47 -4.03
C ALA A 12 22.81 -13.40 -3.42
N VAL A 13 22.33 -12.55 -4.07
CA VAL A 13 21.68 -11.55 -3.54
C VAL A 13 20.35 -11.97 -3.34
N PRO A 14 19.80 -11.93 -2.32
CA PRO A 14 18.49 -12.34 -2.11
C PRO A 14 17.59 -11.39 -2.77
N ALA A 15 16.71 -11.89 -3.44
CA ALA A 15 15.74 -11.08 -4.01
C ALA A 15 14.97 -10.43 -2.93
N VAL A 16 14.77 -9.24 -3.07
CA VAL A 16 14.00 -8.57 -2.13
C VAL A 16 12.60 -8.81 -2.50
N ALA A 17 11.96 -9.66 -1.92
CA ALA A 17 10.58 -9.90 -2.23
C ALA A 17 9.73 -8.97 -1.42
N ALA A 18 8.58 -8.66 -1.90
CA ALA A 18 7.63 -7.89 -1.14
C ALA A 18 7.30 -8.69 0.10
N PRO A 19 7.09 -8.03 1.20
CA PRO A 19 6.69 -8.73 2.39
C PRO A 19 5.44 -9.53 2.17
N ALA A 20 5.34 -10.63 2.84
CA ALA A 20 4.18 -11.49 2.71
C ALA A 20 2.91 -10.73 3.02
N GLU A 21 2.99 -9.80 3.94
CA GLU A 21 1.82 -9.02 4.27
C GLU A 21 1.32 -8.23 3.08
N GLN A 22 2.22 -7.64 2.32
CA GLN A 22 1.79 -6.87 1.16
C GLN A 22 1.17 -7.76 0.12
N GLU A 23 1.72 -8.93 -0.06
CA GLU A 23 1.13 -9.84 -1.01
C GLU A 23 -0.24 -10.30 -0.57
N SER A 24 -0.40 -10.54 0.72
CA SER A 24 -1.71 -10.92 1.23
C SER A 24 -2.72 -9.83 1.07
N GLU A 25 -2.31 -8.60 1.29
CA GLU A 25 -3.21 -7.48 1.11
C GLU A 25 -3.65 -7.36 -0.33
N ARG A 26 -2.71 -7.53 -1.24
CA ARG A 26 -3.06 -7.45 -2.66
C ARG A 26 -4.00 -8.55 -3.07
N ALA A 27 -3.74 -9.77 -2.59
CA ALA A 27 -4.60 -10.88 -2.93
C ALA A 27 -5.99 -10.68 -2.36
N PHE A 28 -6.07 -10.19 -1.14
CA PHE A 28 -7.34 -9.91 -0.52
C PHE A 28 -8.10 -8.85 -1.33
N ALA A 29 -7.43 -7.77 -1.67
CA ALA A 29 -8.08 -6.68 -2.38
C ALA A 29 -8.57 -7.14 -3.74
N TRP A 30 -7.77 -7.95 -4.42
CA TRP A 30 -8.15 -8.46 -5.73
C TRP A 30 -9.42 -9.29 -5.63
N ARG A 31 -9.44 -10.23 -4.68
CA ARG A 31 -10.59 -11.11 -4.54
C ARG A 31 -11.82 -10.34 -4.10
N ALA A 32 -11.64 -9.43 -3.15
CA ALA A 32 -12.78 -8.68 -2.63
C ALA A 32 -13.34 -7.74 -3.68
N THR A 33 -12.47 -7.14 -4.48
CA THR A 33 -12.92 -6.27 -5.54
C THR A 33 -13.69 -7.04 -6.59
N ARG A 34 -13.20 -8.21 -6.95
CA ARG A 34 -13.90 -9.02 -7.95
C ARG A 34 -15.22 -9.52 -7.42
N ALA A 35 -15.33 -9.71 -6.13
CA ALA A 35 -16.58 -10.14 -5.54
C ALA A 35 -17.53 -8.98 -5.28
N GLY A 36 -17.11 -7.77 -5.59
CA GLY A 36 -17.96 -6.61 -5.37
C GLY A 36 -18.05 -6.20 -3.93
N LYS A 37 -17.14 -6.67 -3.08
CA LYS A 37 -17.21 -6.37 -1.67
C LYS A 37 -16.26 -5.28 -1.24
N LEU A 38 -15.43 -4.81 -2.15
CA LEU A 38 -14.44 -3.81 -1.83
C LEU A 38 -14.24 -2.93 -3.04
N LEU A 39 -14.28 -1.64 -2.84
CA LEU A 39 -13.96 -0.72 -3.92
C LEU A 39 -12.48 -0.80 -4.21
N PRO A 40 -12.09 -0.72 -5.48
CA PRO A 40 -10.66 -0.73 -5.79
C PRO A 40 -10.01 0.55 -5.29
N ILE A 41 -8.73 0.45 -4.96
CA ILE A 41 -8.02 1.60 -4.44
C ILE A 41 -8.07 2.78 -5.41
N LYS A 42 -8.09 2.53 -6.69
CA LYS A 42 -8.14 3.62 -7.66
C LYS A 42 -9.40 4.45 -7.49
N GLU A 43 -10.49 3.80 -7.15
CA GLU A 43 -11.73 4.53 -6.92
C GLU A 43 -11.64 5.36 -5.65
N ILE A 44 -11.02 4.80 -4.61
CA ILE A 44 -10.82 5.51 -3.36
C ILE A 44 -9.92 6.73 -3.61
N GLU A 45 -8.85 6.51 -4.34
CA GLU A 45 -7.92 7.60 -4.64
C GLU A 45 -8.61 8.71 -5.40
N ARG A 46 -9.45 8.35 -6.36
CA ARG A 46 -10.12 9.35 -7.16
C ARG A 46 -11.05 10.22 -6.32
N ARG A 47 -11.62 9.65 -5.27
CA ARG A 47 -12.52 10.39 -4.40
C ARG A 47 -11.80 11.25 -3.38
N VAL A 48 -10.68 10.75 -2.87
CA VAL A 48 -10.05 11.38 -1.71
C VAL A 48 -8.96 12.36 -2.10
N ILE A 49 -8.13 12.00 -3.06
CA ILE A 49 -6.98 12.84 -3.37
C ILE A 49 -7.38 14.27 -3.72
N PRO A 50 -8.44 14.51 -4.52
CA PRO A 50 -8.79 15.88 -4.84
C PRO A 50 -9.22 16.70 -3.63
N THR A 51 -9.59 16.08 -2.53
CA THR A 51 -10.00 16.82 -1.35
C THR A 51 -8.82 17.21 -0.47
N MET A 52 -7.65 16.67 -0.75
CA MET A 52 -6.48 16.93 0.09
C MET A 52 -5.59 17.93 -0.60
N LYS A 53 -5.98 19.18 -0.53
CA LYS A 53 -5.25 20.23 -1.22
C LYS A 53 -3.95 20.54 -0.54
N ASP A 54 -2.96 20.86 -1.34
CA ASP A 54 -1.64 21.20 -0.85
C ASP A 54 -0.97 20.06 -0.11
N ALA A 55 -1.40 18.83 -0.41
CA ALA A 55 -0.81 17.65 0.20
C ALA A 55 -0.34 16.73 -0.89
N GLN A 56 0.75 16.04 -0.63
CA GLN A 56 1.31 15.10 -1.57
C GLN A 56 0.88 13.69 -1.15
N TYR A 57 0.27 12.97 -2.07
CA TYR A 57 -0.16 11.61 -1.79
C TYR A 57 1.07 10.71 -1.82
N ILE A 58 1.28 9.93 -0.77
CA ILE A 58 2.46 9.12 -0.68
C ILE A 58 2.18 7.62 -0.56
N GLY A 59 0.93 7.22 -0.60
CA GLY A 59 0.64 5.79 -0.62
C GLY A 59 -0.53 5.43 0.26
N PHE A 60 -0.80 4.14 0.34
CA PHE A 60 -1.92 3.67 1.12
C PHE A 60 -1.61 2.33 1.73
N ASN A 61 -2.39 1.97 2.73
CA ASN A 61 -2.41 0.64 3.30
C ASN A 61 -3.84 0.15 3.34
N LEU A 62 -4.01 -1.15 3.34
CA LEU A 62 -5.33 -1.75 3.48
C LEU A 62 -5.31 -2.66 4.69
N ASP A 63 -6.24 -2.43 5.59
CA ASP A 63 -6.42 -3.33 6.72
C ASP A 63 -7.46 -4.35 6.26
N THR A 64 -7.02 -5.59 6.12
CA THR A 64 -7.88 -6.60 5.53
C THR A 64 -8.97 -7.06 6.47
N GLU A 65 -8.79 -6.89 7.77
CA GLU A 65 -9.82 -7.31 8.70
C GLU A 65 -10.99 -6.35 8.70
N SER A 66 -10.69 -5.08 8.71
CA SER A 66 -11.75 -4.08 8.75
C SER A 66 -12.15 -3.62 7.37
N ALA A 67 -11.37 -3.94 6.35
CA ALA A 67 -11.58 -3.47 4.99
C ALA A 67 -11.49 -1.95 4.92
N VAL A 68 -10.55 -1.39 5.66
CA VAL A 68 -10.36 0.05 5.68
C VAL A 68 -9.06 0.38 4.96
N TYR A 69 -9.15 1.32 4.04
CA TYR A 69 -7.96 1.86 3.40
C TYR A 69 -7.49 3.05 4.21
N THR A 70 -6.19 3.15 4.41
CA THR A 70 -5.59 4.33 5.01
C THR A 70 -4.72 4.98 3.95
N LEU A 71 -5.10 6.16 3.51
CA LEU A 71 -4.33 6.89 2.53
C LEU A 71 -3.42 7.86 3.27
N LYS A 72 -2.20 7.98 2.82
CA LYS A 72 -1.20 8.79 3.50
C LYS A 72 -0.80 9.96 2.63
N PHE A 73 -0.75 11.12 3.24
CA PHE A 73 -0.41 12.35 2.55
C PHE A 73 0.67 13.08 3.33
N LEU A 74 1.43 13.86 2.64
CA LEU A 74 2.45 14.69 3.25
C LEU A 74 2.10 16.14 2.98
N ARG A 75 2.01 16.92 4.03
CA ARG A 75 1.73 18.34 3.91
C ARG A 75 2.64 19.10 4.87
N GLU A 76 3.50 19.91 4.32
CA GLU A 76 4.37 20.74 5.15
C GLU A 76 5.11 19.93 6.20
N GLY A 77 5.63 18.79 5.77
CA GLY A 77 6.43 17.97 6.65
C GLY A 77 5.65 17.07 7.58
N GLU A 78 4.35 17.15 7.56
CA GLU A 78 3.51 16.31 8.41
C GLU A 78 2.80 15.25 7.62
N VAL A 79 2.67 14.08 8.20
CA VAL A 79 1.94 12.99 7.56
C VAL A 79 0.50 13.03 8.03
N ILE A 80 -0.41 13.02 7.07
CA ILE A 80 -1.82 13.00 7.35
C ILE A 80 -2.35 11.67 6.86
N TRP A 81 -3.08 10.97 7.71
CA TRP A 81 -3.67 9.69 7.36
C TRP A 81 -5.17 9.87 7.22
N VAL A 82 -5.73 9.33 6.15
CA VAL A 82 -7.16 9.41 5.91
C VAL A 82 -7.67 7.98 5.83
N ASP A 83 -8.55 7.62 6.75
CA ASP A 83 -9.12 6.29 6.78
C ASP A 83 -10.43 6.29 6.01
N VAL A 84 -10.57 5.34 5.11
CA VAL A 84 -11.72 5.27 4.22
C VAL A 84 -12.27 3.86 4.24
N ASP A 85 -13.58 3.77 4.40
CA ASP A 85 -14.23 2.48 4.35
C ASP A 85 -14.08 1.91 2.95
N GLY A 86 -13.47 0.76 2.84
CA GLY A 86 -13.22 0.17 1.53
C GLY A 86 -14.46 -0.32 0.84
N ARG A 87 -15.54 -0.52 1.57
CA ARG A 87 -16.78 -0.99 0.96
C ARG A 87 -17.61 0.14 0.40
N SER A 88 -17.67 1.24 1.11
CA SER A 88 -18.53 2.35 0.70
C SER A 88 -17.78 3.52 0.12
N GLY A 89 -16.50 3.65 0.44
CA GLY A 89 -15.73 4.81 0.02
C GLY A 89 -15.91 6.00 0.93
N GLN A 90 -16.56 5.79 2.07
CA GLN A 90 -16.82 6.89 2.97
C GLN A 90 -15.61 7.15 3.85
N VAL A 91 -15.26 8.40 4.00
CA VAL A 91 -14.14 8.76 4.88
C VAL A 91 -14.57 8.56 6.32
N LEU A 92 -13.82 7.78 7.05
CA LEU A 92 -14.13 7.48 8.43
C LEU A 92 -13.48 8.46 9.38
N GLY A 93 -12.35 9.04 8.98
CA GLY A 93 -11.65 9.98 9.83
C GLY A 93 -10.31 10.26 9.27
N ARG A 94 -9.59 11.17 9.91
CA ARG A 94 -8.24 11.43 9.50
C ARG A 94 -7.44 12.00 10.65
N THR A 95 -6.13 11.86 10.56
CA THR A 95 -5.23 12.36 11.56
C THR A 95 -4.39 13.46 10.95
N GLY A 96 -3.72 14.18 11.78
CA GLY A 96 -2.91 15.27 11.32
C GLY A 96 -3.75 16.52 11.22
N ARG A 97 -3.14 17.57 10.75
CA ARG A 97 -3.83 18.80 10.73
C ARG A 97 -3.84 19.41 9.45
#